data_b68de425b651413a34faa926117dcd7f
#
_entry.id   b68de425b651413a34faa926117dcd7f
#
_cell.length_a   1.000
_cell.length_b   1.000
_cell.length_c   1.000
_cell.angle_alpha   90.00
_cell.angle_beta   90.00
_cell.angle_gamma   90.00
#
_symmetry.space_group_name_H-M   'P 1'
#
loop_
_entity.id
_entity.type
_entity.pdbx_description
1 polymer ?
#
loop_
_entity_poly.entity_id
_entity_poly.type
_entity_poly.pdbx_seq_one_letter_code
_entity_poly.pdbx_strand_id
1 'polypeptide(L)'
;EYDRLYDELAALERETGVVLAGSPTQKVGYEVLSELPKERHPAPMLSLDKTKEVAALQEWLGDQKGLLSWKMDGLTVVLTYENGELFKAVTRGNGEIGEVITANARTFENIPLRIAYTGRLVLRGEAVIRYSDFQKMNEEIEDVDARYKNPRNLCSGSVRQLNSQVTASRHVRCVIFALVQAEDVDFANSRSRQSAWLREQGFDVVDYRETVREALPAA
;
A
#
# COMPACT_ATOMS: atom_id res chain seq x y z
N GLU A 1 -31.31 14.28 -2.29
CA GLU A 1 -31.30 12.98 -3.01
C GLU A 1 -30.12 12.10 -2.59
N TYR A 2 -28.89 12.64 -2.48
CA TYR A 2 -27.71 11.91 -2.03
C TYR A 2 -27.91 11.32 -0.62
N ASP A 3 -28.33 12.13 0.35
CA ASP A 3 -28.50 11.69 1.74
C ASP A 3 -29.53 10.56 1.85
N ARG A 4 -30.64 10.65 1.10
CA ARG A 4 -31.64 9.59 1.07
C ARG A 4 -31.10 8.27 0.52
N LEU A 5 -30.35 8.32 -0.58
CA LEU A 5 -29.71 7.13 -1.18
C LEU A 5 -28.61 6.55 -0.27
N TYR A 6 -27.90 7.40 0.44
CA TYR A 6 -26.90 6.99 1.43
C TYR A 6 -27.55 6.24 2.60
N ASP A 7 -28.63 6.78 3.17
CA ASP A 7 -29.35 6.16 4.29
C ASP A 7 -30.00 4.83 3.87
N GLU A 8 -30.54 4.76 2.65
CA GLU A 8 -31.13 3.55 2.07
C GLU A 8 -30.07 2.47 1.87
N LEU A 9 -28.90 2.82 1.34
CA LEU A 9 -27.76 1.92 1.20
C LEU A 9 -27.27 1.42 2.56
N ALA A 10 -27.11 2.31 3.54
CA ALA A 10 -26.68 1.92 4.89
C ALA A 10 -27.70 1.01 5.60
N ALA A 11 -28.99 1.16 5.31
CA ALA A 11 -30.01 0.26 5.80
C ALA A 11 -29.92 -1.13 5.18
N LEU A 12 -29.76 -1.21 3.84
CA LEU A 12 -29.60 -2.46 3.11
C LEU A 12 -28.34 -3.21 3.53
N GLU A 13 -27.23 -2.53 3.74
CA GLU A 13 -25.98 -3.15 4.22
C GLU A 13 -26.15 -3.75 5.62
N ARG A 14 -26.89 -3.07 6.51
CA ARG A 14 -27.21 -3.61 7.84
C ARG A 14 -28.14 -4.82 7.78
N GLU A 15 -29.13 -4.80 6.90
CA GLU A 15 -30.11 -5.88 6.75
C GLU A 15 -29.50 -7.13 6.11
N THR A 16 -28.68 -6.96 5.09
CA THR A 16 -28.08 -8.06 4.33
C THR A 16 -26.78 -8.58 4.91
N GLY A 17 -26.10 -7.77 5.74
CA GLY A 17 -24.73 -8.03 6.20
C GLY A 17 -23.67 -7.95 5.09
N VAL A 18 -24.05 -7.52 3.89
CA VAL A 18 -23.16 -7.41 2.73
C VAL A 18 -22.76 -5.96 2.53
N VAL A 19 -21.47 -5.68 2.70
CA VAL A 19 -20.88 -4.34 2.48
C VAL A 19 -19.87 -4.44 1.37
N LEU A 20 -20.09 -3.67 0.30
CA LEU A 20 -19.15 -3.62 -0.83
C LEU A 20 -17.93 -2.76 -0.47
N ALA A 21 -16.75 -3.18 -0.91
CA ALA A 21 -15.49 -2.47 -0.62
C ALA A 21 -15.49 -1.00 -1.08
N GLY A 22 -16.21 -0.71 -2.16
CA GLY A 22 -16.38 0.65 -2.68
C GLY A 22 -17.58 1.41 -2.15
N SER A 23 -18.29 0.87 -1.13
CA SER A 23 -19.47 1.55 -0.59
C SER A 23 -19.11 2.91 0.01
N PRO A 24 -19.87 3.98 -0.31
CA PRO A 24 -19.67 5.29 0.32
C PRO A 24 -19.87 5.25 1.83
N THR A 25 -20.65 4.30 2.35
CA THR A 25 -20.87 4.11 3.78
C THR A 25 -19.59 3.70 4.52
N GLN A 26 -18.66 3.03 3.84
CA GLN A 26 -17.38 2.60 4.40
C GLN A 26 -16.32 3.70 4.43
N LYS A 27 -16.49 4.76 3.66
CA LYS A 27 -15.56 5.92 3.67
C LYS A 27 -15.91 6.96 4.73
N VAL A 28 -17.17 6.99 5.17
CA VAL A 28 -17.69 8.01 6.08
C VAL A 28 -17.86 7.50 7.51
N GLY A 29 -18.02 6.19 7.70
CA GLY A 29 -18.10 5.56 9.01
C GLY A 29 -16.74 5.02 9.47
N TYR A 30 -16.49 5.04 10.76
CA TYR A 30 -15.39 4.31 11.37
C TYR A 30 -15.91 3.39 12.48
N GLU A 31 -15.27 2.23 12.58
CA GLU A 31 -15.47 1.31 13.69
C GLU A 31 -14.65 1.80 14.88
N VAL A 32 -15.27 1.87 16.05
CA VAL A 32 -14.58 2.23 17.28
C VAL A 32 -13.80 1.01 17.77
N LEU A 33 -12.50 1.00 17.48
CA LEU A 33 -11.57 -0.03 17.92
C LEU A 33 -10.80 0.44 19.17
N SER A 34 -10.57 -0.47 20.09
CA SER A 34 -9.65 -0.23 21.20
C SER A 34 -8.18 -0.45 20.82
N GLU A 35 -7.96 -1.33 19.83
CA GLU A 35 -6.66 -1.61 19.23
C GLU A 35 -6.85 -2.17 17.82
N LEU A 36 -5.80 -2.08 16.99
CA LEU A 36 -5.80 -2.71 15.67
C LEU A 36 -5.59 -4.23 15.82
N PRO A 37 -6.45 -5.05 15.19
CA PRO A 37 -6.25 -6.50 15.16
C PRO A 37 -4.88 -6.86 14.58
N LYS A 38 -4.27 -7.93 15.08
CA LYS A 38 -2.98 -8.44 14.60
C LYS A 38 -3.17 -9.71 13.79
N GLU A 39 -2.38 -9.85 12.74
CA GLU A 39 -2.41 -11.03 11.88
C GLU A 39 -0.98 -11.49 11.57
N ARG A 40 -0.79 -12.82 11.55
CA ARG A 40 0.48 -13.42 11.14
C ARG A 40 0.52 -13.52 9.61
N HIS A 41 1.64 -13.08 9.03
CA HIS A 41 1.88 -13.25 7.59
C HIS A 41 2.05 -14.73 7.22
N PRO A 42 1.55 -15.15 6.04
CA PRO A 42 1.72 -16.54 5.55
C PRO A 42 3.19 -16.95 5.40
N ALA A 43 4.07 -15.99 5.13
CA ALA A 43 5.51 -16.16 5.07
C ALA A 43 6.20 -14.93 5.66
N PRO A 44 7.39 -15.09 6.28
CA PRO A 44 8.14 -13.96 6.83
C PRO A 44 8.44 -12.90 5.77
N MET A 45 8.26 -11.63 6.14
CA MET A 45 8.62 -10.49 5.30
C MET A 45 10.05 -10.06 5.63
N LEU A 46 11.00 -10.75 5.02
CA LEU A 46 12.43 -10.52 5.25
C LEU A 46 12.87 -9.12 4.81
N SER A 47 13.93 -8.64 5.43
CA SER A 47 14.65 -7.44 4.96
C SER A 47 15.45 -7.77 3.70
N LEU A 48 15.60 -6.77 2.83
CA LEU A 48 16.48 -6.89 1.67
C LEU A 48 17.95 -6.73 2.11
N ASP A 49 18.82 -7.45 1.43
CA ASP A 49 20.25 -7.19 1.51
C ASP A 49 20.55 -5.78 0.99
N LYS A 50 21.63 -5.21 1.48
CA LYS A 50 22.04 -3.84 1.11
C LYS A 50 23.56 -3.77 0.97
N THR A 51 23.96 -3.03 -0.05
CA THR A 51 25.35 -2.70 -0.27
C THR A 51 25.47 -1.23 -0.73
N LYS A 52 26.64 -0.65 -0.51
CA LYS A 52 27.05 0.64 -1.08
C LYS A 52 28.05 0.45 -2.23
N GLU A 53 28.50 -0.77 -2.44
CA GLU A 53 29.53 -1.12 -3.41
C GLU A 53 28.90 -1.54 -4.72
N VAL A 54 29.16 -0.77 -5.79
CA VAL A 54 28.66 -1.06 -7.14
C VAL A 54 29.18 -2.43 -7.61
N ALA A 55 30.42 -2.79 -7.30
CA ALA A 55 31.00 -4.08 -7.65
C ALA A 55 30.21 -5.26 -7.07
N ALA A 56 29.72 -5.15 -5.84
CA ALA A 56 28.88 -6.18 -5.22
C ALA A 56 27.53 -6.33 -5.93
N LEU A 57 26.91 -5.20 -6.38
CA LEU A 57 25.69 -5.23 -7.18
C LEU A 57 25.93 -5.88 -8.55
N GLN A 58 27.07 -5.57 -9.19
CA GLN A 58 27.46 -6.16 -10.47
C GLN A 58 27.68 -7.68 -10.37
N GLU A 59 28.33 -8.12 -9.30
CA GLU A 59 28.54 -9.54 -9.02
C GLU A 59 27.21 -10.26 -8.76
N TRP A 60 26.35 -9.66 -7.93
CA TRP A 60 25.01 -10.21 -7.63
C TRP A 60 24.12 -10.30 -8.87
N LEU A 61 24.13 -9.29 -9.75
CA LEU A 61 23.33 -9.29 -10.96
C LEU A 61 23.86 -10.29 -12.00
N GLY A 62 25.19 -10.46 -12.11
CA GLY A 62 25.80 -11.35 -13.10
C GLY A 62 25.38 -10.99 -14.53
N ASP A 63 25.07 -12.01 -15.32
CA ASP A 63 24.64 -11.86 -16.71
C ASP A 63 23.12 -11.69 -16.87
N GLN A 64 22.40 -11.54 -15.75
CA GLN A 64 20.95 -11.37 -15.77
C GLN A 64 20.57 -9.92 -16.06
N LYS A 65 19.34 -9.75 -16.61
CA LYS A 65 18.69 -8.44 -16.64
C LYS A 65 18.08 -8.15 -15.26
N GLY A 66 18.30 -6.96 -14.76
CA GLY A 66 17.74 -6.47 -13.50
C GLY A 66 16.76 -5.32 -13.70
N LEU A 67 15.97 -5.05 -12.67
CA LEU A 67 15.19 -3.83 -12.56
C LEU A 67 15.79 -2.95 -11.46
N LEU A 68 16.16 -1.75 -11.81
CA LEU A 68 16.57 -0.71 -10.89
C LEU A 68 15.35 0.17 -10.59
N SER A 69 14.92 0.22 -9.35
CA SER A 69 13.75 1.00 -8.92
C SER A 69 14.06 1.86 -7.71
N TRP A 70 13.24 2.88 -7.49
CA TRP A 70 13.29 3.65 -6.26
C TRP A 70 12.92 2.77 -5.05
N LYS A 71 13.67 2.95 -3.96
CA LYS A 71 13.27 2.41 -2.67
C LYS A 71 12.49 3.48 -1.92
N MET A 72 11.17 3.34 -1.96
CA MET A 72 10.27 4.26 -1.24
C MET A 72 10.52 4.17 0.27
N ASP A 73 10.33 5.27 0.96
CA ASP A 73 10.55 5.36 2.41
C ASP A 73 9.24 5.75 3.13
N GLY A 74 8.56 4.76 3.63
CA GLY A 74 7.27 4.89 4.29
C GLY A 74 6.99 3.72 5.23
N LEU A 75 5.81 3.12 5.10
CA LEU A 75 5.40 1.93 5.84
C LEU A 75 4.98 0.84 4.86
N THR A 76 5.65 -0.30 4.91
CA THR A 76 5.29 -1.43 4.05
C THR A 76 3.94 -2.02 4.45
N VAL A 77 3.06 -2.21 3.47
CA VAL A 77 1.74 -2.81 3.61
C VAL A 77 1.56 -3.96 2.62
N VAL A 78 0.80 -4.96 3.03
CA VAL A 78 0.34 -6.07 2.19
C VAL A 78 -1.13 -5.83 1.88
N LEU A 79 -1.47 -5.78 0.59
CA LEU A 79 -2.84 -5.65 0.11
C LEU A 79 -3.28 -6.97 -0.49
N THR A 80 -4.45 -7.44 -0.08
CA THR A 80 -5.09 -8.63 -0.64
C THR A 80 -6.39 -8.22 -1.30
N TYR A 81 -6.56 -8.60 -2.56
CA TYR A 81 -7.80 -8.47 -3.31
C TYR A 81 -8.39 -9.84 -3.57
N GLU A 82 -9.71 -9.94 -3.46
CA GLU A 82 -10.50 -11.13 -3.78
C GLU A 82 -11.77 -10.70 -4.51
N ASN A 83 -12.17 -11.43 -5.52
CA ASN A 83 -13.35 -11.12 -6.34
C ASN A 83 -13.35 -9.69 -6.91
N GLY A 84 -12.17 -9.14 -7.21
CA GLY A 84 -12.01 -7.78 -7.72
C GLY A 84 -12.12 -6.68 -6.68
N GLU A 85 -12.18 -6.98 -5.39
CA GLU A 85 -12.34 -5.99 -4.31
C GLU A 85 -11.19 -6.05 -3.30
N LEU A 86 -10.85 -4.90 -2.70
CA LEU A 86 -9.91 -4.84 -1.60
C LEU A 86 -10.49 -5.59 -0.39
N PHE A 87 -10.02 -6.82 -0.20
CA PHE A 87 -10.45 -7.70 0.88
C PHE A 87 -9.75 -7.35 2.20
N LYS A 88 -8.42 -7.22 2.17
CA LYS A 88 -7.63 -7.01 3.39
C LYS A 88 -6.36 -6.20 3.14
N ALA A 89 -5.96 -5.40 4.16
CA ALA A 89 -4.68 -4.73 4.22
C ALA A 89 -4.03 -4.96 5.59
N VAL A 90 -2.73 -5.29 5.59
CA VAL A 90 -1.96 -5.61 6.81
C VAL A 90 -0.61 -4.90 6.73
N THR A 91 -0.16 -4.27 7.82
CA THR A 91 1.19 -3.70 7.89
C THR A 91 2.24 -4.81 7.91
N ARG A 92 3.48 -4.51 7.51
CA ARG A 92 4.60 -5.46 7.67
C ARG A 92 4.80 -5.87 9.13
N GLY A 93 4.60 -4.94 10.08
CA GLY A 93 4.92 -5.15 11.48
C GLY A 93 6.39 -5.53 11.69
N ASN A 94 6.63 -6.56 12.49
CA ASN A 94 7.97 -7.11 12.72
C ASN A 94 8.45 -8.08 11.61
N GLY A 95 7.66 -8.26 10.57
CA GLY A 95 7.93 -9.19 9.47
C GLY A 95 7.23 -10.56 9.61
N GLU A 96 6.76 -10.92 10.80
CA GLU A 96 5.95 -12.12 11.04
C GLU A 96 4.49 -11.78 11.36
N ILE A 97 4.27 -10.73 12.14
CA ILE A 97 2.96 -10.29 12.60
C ILE A 97 2.83 -8.81 12.26
N GLY A 98 1.74 -8.46 11.57
CA GLY A 98 1.34 -7.10 11.24
C GLY A 98 0.00 -6.73 11.84
N GLU A 99 -0.34 -5.45 11.76
CA GLU A 99 -1.62 -4.89 12.18
C GLU A 99 -2.58 -4.85 10.99
N VAL A 100 -3.81 -5.27 11.18
CA VAL A 100 -4.86 -5.20 10.15
C VAL A 100 -5.34 -3.76 10.06
N ILE A 101 -5.16 -3.17 8.89
CA ILE A 101 -5.42 -1.75 8.63
C ILE A 101 -6.40 -1.55 7.46
N THR A 102 -7.26 -2.51 7.19
CA THR A 102 -8.13 -2.51 6.00
C THR A 102 -9.00 -1.26 5.93
N ALA A 103 -9.59 -0.83 7.05
CA ALA A 103 -10.39 0.38 7.10
C ALA A 103 -9.56 1.63 6.73
N ASN A 104 -8.32 1.72 7.22
CA ASN A 104 -7.41 2.81 6.90
C ASN A 104 -6.96 2.75 5.44
N ALA A 105 -6.61 1.57 4.93
CA ALA A 105 -6.18 1.40 3.55
C ALA A 105 -7.27 1.81 2.54
N ARG A 106 -8.54 1.61 2.86
CA ARG A 106 -9.66 2.08 2.02
C ARG A 106 -9.70 3.60 1.84
N THR A 107 -9.03 4.36 2.70
CA THR A 107 -8.94 5.82 2.62
C THR A 107 -7.71 6.31 1.87
N PHE A 108 -6.80 5.42 1.46
CA PHE A 108 -5.64 5.82 0.69
C PHE A 108 -6.06 6.39 -0.67
N GLU A 109 -5.45 7.51 -1.07
CA GLU A 109 -5.91 8.29 -2.23
C GLU A 109 -5.86 7.53 -3.56
N ASN A 110 -4.92 6.59 -3.71
CA ASN A 110 -4.58 5.96 -4.99
C ASN A 110 -4.72 4.44 -5.02
N ILE A 111 -5.31 3.84 -4.00
CA ILE A 111 -5.62 2.40 -4.03
C ILE A 111 -6.98 2.22 -4.69
N PRO A 112 -7.09 1.46 -5.81
CA PRO A 112 -8.37 1.08 -6.35
C PRO A 112 -9.08 0.14 -5.36
N LEU A 113 -10.30 0.49 -4.95
CA LEU A 113 -11.10 -0.39 -4.09
C LEU A 113 -11.71 -1.55 -4.88
N ARG A 114 -11.82 -1.37 -6.21
CA ARG A 114 -12.24 -2.39 -7.18
C ARG A 114 -11.28 -2.42 -8.36
N ILE A 115 -10.99 -3.63 -8.84
CA ILE A 115 -10.16 -3.91 -10.01
C ILE A 115 -10.88 -4.87 -10.94
N ALA A 116 -10.44 -4.94 -12.21
CA ALA A 116 -11.04 -5.83 -13.20
C ALA A 116 -10.71 -7.32 -12.95
N TYR A 117 -9.54 -7.60 -12.40
CA TYR A 117 -9.11 -8.95 -12.09
C TYR A 117 -9.85 -9.50 -10.85
N THR A 118 -10.48 -10.67 -10.99
CA THR A 118 -11.34 -11.28 -9.97
C THR A 118 -10.69 -12.42 -9.19
N GLY A 119 -9.52 -12.91 -9.61
CA GLY A 119 -8.75 -13.91 -8.85
C GLY A 119 -8.16 -13.32 -7.58
N ARG A 120 -7.55 -14.18 -6.76
CA ARG A 120 -6.82 -13.71 -5.57
C ARG A 120 -5.54 -13.01 -5.97
N LEU A 121 -5.39 -11.77 -5.53
CA LEU A 121 -4.23 -10.92 -5.78
C LEU A 121 -3.62 -10.48 -4.46
N VAL A 122 -2.32 -10.72 -4.26
CA VAL A 122 -1.57 -10.25 -3.09
C VAL A 122 -0.41 -9.38 -3.55
N LEU A 123 -0.36 -8.17 -3.02
CA LEU A 123 0.61 -7.14 -3.37
C LEU A 123 1.37 -6.65 -2.14
N ARG A 124 2.61 -6.22 -2.36
CA ARG A 124 3.33 -5.39 -1.39
C ARG A 124 3.48 -3.98 -1.94
N GLY A 125 3.11 -3.01 -1.12
CA GLY A 125 3.28 -1.60 -1.41
C GLY A 125 3.91 -0.87 -0.24
N GLU A 126 4.42 0.31 -0.52
CA GLU A 126 4.89 1.23 0.50
C GLU A 126 3.86 2.35 0.65
N ALA A 127 3.25 2.45 1.82
CA ALA A 127 2.42 3.58 2.17
C ALA A 127 3.30 4.79 2.44
N VAL A 128 3.00 5.90 1.79
CA VAL A 128 3.80 7.13 1.81
C VAL A 128 2.92 8.36 1.93
N ILE A 129 3.48 9.47 2.42
CA ILE A 129 2.89 10.81 2.34
C ILE A 129 3.83 11.67 1.52
N ARG A 130 3.29 12.45 0.58
CA ARG A 130 4.09 13.37 -0.23
C ARG A 130 4.74 14.41 0.65
N TYR A 131 5.95 14.83 0.28
CA TYR A 131 6.68 15.85 1.03
C TYR A 131 5.91 17.17 1.13
N SER A 132 5.20 17.55 0.07
CA SER A 132 4.33 18.76 0.05
C SER A 132 3.20 18.68 1.09
N ASP A 133 2.57 17.51 1.23
CA ASP A 133 1.48 17.32 2.18
C ASP A 133 2.00 17.25 3.62
N PHE A 134 3.15 16.62 3.81
CA PHE A 134 3.87 16.62 5.08
C PHE A 134 4.24 18.05 5.54
N GLN A 135 4.75 18.90 4.63
CA GLN A 135 5.07 20.30 4.96
C GLN A 135 3.83 21.08 5.39
N LYS A 136 2.74 21.00 4.62
CA LYS A 136 1.48 21.66 4.96
C LYS A 136 0.95 21.24 6.33
N MET A 137 0.92 19.93 6.60
CA MET A 137 0.45 19.43 7.90
C MET A 137 1.33 19.90 9.05
N ASN A 138 2.64 20.00 8.86
CA ASN A 138 3.54 20.53 9.90
C ASN A 138 3.39 22.05 10.11
N GLU A 139 3.08 22.80 9.07
CA GLU A 139 2.83 24.25 9.17
C GLU A 139 1.58 24.54 10.02
N GLU A 140 0.58 23.65 9.99
CA GLU A 140 -0.64 23.79 10.79
C GLU A 140 -0.45 23.44 12.29
N ILE A 141 0.69 22.82 12.66
CA ILE A 141 1.02 22.50 14.05
C ILE A 141 1.75 23.69 14.67
N GLU A 142 1.06 24.39 15.59
CA GLU A 142 1.60 25.57 16.29
C GLU A 142 2.81 25.21 17.17
N ASP A 143 2.71 24.13 17.93
CA ASP A 143 3.80 23.64 18.78
C ASP A 143 4.91 22.99 17.93
N VAL A 144 6.04 23.67 17.84
CA VAL A 144 7.21 23.21 17.04
C VAL A 144 7.73 21.85 17.52
N ASP A 145 7.66 21.57 18.82
CA ASP A 145 8.14 20.31 19.40
C ASP A 145 7.20 19.14 19.10
N ALA A 146 5.92 19.42 18.78
CA ALA A 146 4.93 18.43 18.36
C ALA A 146 4.98 18.11 16.86
N ARG A 147 5.78 18.83 16.06
CA ARG A 147 5.91 18.61 14.64
C ARG A 147 6.53 17.26 14.29
N TYR A 148 6.04 16.67 13.23
CA TYR A 148 6.60 15.42 12.72
C TYR A 148 8.00 15.64 12.14
N LYS A 149 8.93 14.73 12.45
CA LYS A 149 10.34 14.86 12.03
C LYS A 149 10.57 14.53 10.54
N ASN A 150 9.77 13.64 9.99
CA ASN A 150 9.86 13.26 8.58
C ASN A 150 8.55 12.63 8.07
N PRO A 151 8.34 12.58 6.74
CA PRO A 151 7.13 12.00 6.13
C PRO A 151 6.89 10.52 6.50
N ARG A 152 7.95 9.73 6.67
CA ARG A 152 7.85 8.31 7.06
C ARG A 152 7.20 8.15 8.44
N ASN A 153 7.63 8.93 9.43
CA ASN A 153 7.08 8.87 10.78
C ASN A 153 5.61 9.31 10.79
N LEU A 154 5.28 10.38 10.07
CA LEU A 154 3.89 10.82 9.88
C LEU A 154 3.06 9.73 9.22
N CYS A 155 3.54 9.12 8.13
CA CYS A 155 2.85 8.05 7.43
C CYS A 155 2.60 6.85 8.34
N SER A 156 3.63 6.38 9.03
CA SER A 156 3.53 5.24 9.96
C SER A 156 2.49 5.47 11.06
N GLY A 157 2.44 6.67 11.64
CA GLY A 157 1.41 7.06 12.60
C GLY A 157 0.02 7.17 11.97
N SER A 158 -0.07 7.69 10.75
CA SER A 158 -1.34 7.90 10.04
C SER A 158 -2.00 6.59 9.61
N VAL A 159 -1.21 5.63 9.12
CA VAL A 159 -1.71 4.32 8.67
C VAL A 159 -2.23 3.46 9.82
N ARG A 160 -1.73 3.66 11.04
CA ARG A 160 -2.10 2.89 12.23
C ARG A 160 -3.10 3.60 13.14
N GLN A 161 -3.87 4.55 12.64
CA GLN A 161 -4.93 5.20 13.38
C GLN A 161 -6.09 4.25 13.66
N LEU A 162 -6.66 4.32 14.85
CA LEU A 162 -7.88 3.58 15.19
C LEU A 162 -9.10 4.13 14.46
N ASN A 163 -9.11 5.43 14.22
CA ASN A 163 -10.12 6.12 13.43
C ASN A 163 -9.61 6.35 12.00
N SER A 164 -10.18 5.66 11.02
CA SER A 164 -9.80 5.77 9.61
C SER A 164 -10.04 7.16 9.01
N GLN A 165 -10.91 7.99 9.59
CA GLN A 165 -11.11 9.37 9.14
C GLN A 165 -9.85 10.23 9.37
N VAL A 166 -9.09 9.94 10.43
CA VAL A 166 -7.79 10.58 10.65
C VAL A 166 -6.81 10.18 9.56
N THR A 167 -6.80 8.91 9.16
CA THR A 167 -5.99 8.45 8.02
C THR A 167 -6.42 9.14 6.73
N ALA A 168 -7.72 9.27 6.49
CA ALA A 168 -8.28 9.95 5.31
C ALA A 168 -7.79 11.41 5.18
N SER A 169 -7.68 12.15 6.29
CA SER A 169 -7.21 13.54 6.28
C SER A 169 -5.69 13.68 6.09
N ARG A 170 -4.94 12.58 6.06
CA ARG A 170 -3.48 12.57 6.00
C ARG A 170 -2.89 12.34 4.61
N HIS A 171 -3.74 12.26 3.57
CA HIS A 171 -3.32 12.11 2.18
C HIS A 171 -2.35 10.95 1.94
N VAL A 172 -2.60 9.80 2.61
CA VAL A 172 -1.77 8.61 2.46
C VAL A 172 -1.95 8.02 1.06
N ARG A 173 -0.84 7.68 0.42
CA ARG A 173 -0.78 6.98 -0.87
C ARG A 173 -0.04 5.66 -0.70
N CYS A 174 -0.26 4.73 -1.61
CA CYS A 174 0.49 3.47 -1.63
C CYS A 174 1.10 3.26 -3.00
N VAL A 175 2.41 3.00 -3.03
CA VAL A 175 3.15 2.69 -4.26
C VAL A 175 3.51 1.21 -4.25
N ILE A 176 3.00 0.45 -5.22
CA ILE A 176 3.22 -0.99 -5.29
C ILE A 176 4.63 -1.26 -5.80
N PHE A 177 5.38 -2.11 -5.11
CA PHE A 177 6.73 -2.49 -5.50
C PHE A 177 6.90 -4.00 -5.74
N ALA A 178 5.94 -4.83 -5.33
CA ALA A 178 6.00 -6.27 -5.59
C ALA A 178 4.61 -6.89 -5.74
N LEU A 179 4.45 -7.74 -6.74
CA LEU A 179 3.38 -8.71 -6.86
C LEU A 179 3.84 -9.98 -6.14
N VAL A 180 3.08 -10.43 -5.16
CA VAL A 180 3.37 -11.65 -4.38
C VAL A 180 2.65 -12.84 -4.97
N GLN A 181 1.36 -12.66 -5.31
CA GLN A 181 0.51 -13.70 -5.86
C GLN A 181 -0.52 -13.08 -6.81
N ALA A 182 -0.74 -13.73 -7.95
CA ALA A 182 -1.91 -13.56 -8.80
C ALA A 182 -2.28 -14.95 -9.32
N GLU A 183 -3.49 -15.41 -8.98
CA GLU A 183 -3.97 -16.73 -9.40
C GLU A 183 -4.17 -16.75 -10.92
N ASP A 184 -3.81 -17.87 -11.56
CA ASP A 184 -4.04 -18.14 -13.00
C ASP A 184 -3.43 -17.11 -13.95
N VAL A 185 -2.40 -16.34 -13.52
CA VAL A 185 -1.67 -15.40 -14.38
C VAL A 185 -0.19 -15.77 -14.44
N ASP A 186 0.28 -16.07 -15.65
CA ASP A 186 1.70 -16.35 -15.91
C ASP A 186 2.42 -15.11 -16.43
N PHE A 187 3.34 -14.59 -15.68
CA PHE A 187 4.21 -13.47 -16.05
C PHE A 187 5.56 -13.91 -16.61
N ALA A 188 5.77 -15.23 -16.85
CA ALA A 188 7.04 -15.80 -17.27
C ALA A 188 8.23 -15.29 -16.43
N ASN A 189 8.04 -15.20 -15.09
CA ASN A 189 9.01 -14.69 -14.12
C ASN A 189 9.52 -13.26 -14.42
N SER A 190 8.76 -12.46 -15.16
CA SER A 190 9.14 -11.09 -15.53
C SER A 190 8.52 -10.05 -14.61
N ARG A 191 9.35 -9.36 -13.86
CA ARG A 191 8.94 -8.24 -13.01
C ARG A 191 8.39 -7.05 -13.80
N SER A 192 8.94 -6.77 -14.98
CA SER A 192 8.43 -5.70 -15.84
C SER A 192 7.01 -6.00 -16.36
N ARG A 193 6.71 -7.26 -16.72
CA ARG A 193 5.35 -7.67 -17.07
C ARG A 193 4.39 -7.58 -15.90
N GLN A 194 4.81 -7.98 -14.71
CA GLN A 194 4.01 -7.81 -13.48
C GLN A 194 3.66 -6.35 -13.25
N SER A 195 4.64 -5.45 -13.36
CA SER A 195 4.46 -4.02 -13.15
C SER A 195 3.53 -3.39 -14.21
N ALA A 196 3.67 -3.76 -15.48
CA ALA A 196 2.78 -3.30 -16.54
C ALA A 196 1.33 -3.73 -16.28
N TRP A 197 1.12 -5.01 -15.98
CA TRP A 197 -0.20 -5.56 -15.68
C TRP A 197 -0.84 -4.90 -14.44
N LEU A 198 -0.07 -4.61 -13.40
CA LEU A 198 -0.57 -3.91 -12.21
C LEU A 198 -1.02 -2.48 -12.53
N ARG A 199 -0.32 -1.77 -13.42
CA ARG A 199 -0.75 -0.45 -13.90
C ARG A 199 -2.08 -0.54 -14.68
N GLU A 200 -2.28 -1.57 -15.48
CA GLU A 200 -3.55 -1.84 -16.16
C GLU A 200 -4.70 -2.11 -15.19
N GLN A 201 -4.41 -2.70 -14.01
CA GLN A 201 -5.39 -2.84 -12.93
C GLN A 201 -5.64 -1.54 -12.14
N GLY A 202 -4.94 -0.45 -12.45
CA GLY A 202 -5.13 0.86 -11.83
C GLY A 202 -4.23 1.14 -10.62
N PHE A 203 -3.18 0.34 -10.40
CA PHE A 203 -2.24 0.59 -9.31
C PHE A 203 -1.13 1.55 -9.70
N ASP A 204 -0.75 2.43 -8.77
CA ASP A 204 0.53 3.13 -8.85
C ASP A 204 1.66 2.15 -8.51
N VAL A 205 2.54 1.91 -9.46
CA VAL A 205 3.69 1.01 -9.31
C VAL A 205 4.96 1.84 -9.28
N VAL A 206 5.91 1.45 -8.43
CA VAL A 206 7.21 2.11 -8.34
C VAL A 206 7.86 2.24 -9.73
N ASP A 207 8.42 3.42 -10.00
CA ASP A 207 9.17 3.61 -11.24
C ASP A 207 10.44 2.78 -11.24
N TYR A 208 10.72 2.20 -12.41
CA TYR A 208 11.88 1.36 -12.62
C TYR A 208 12.47 1.57 -14.02
N ARG A 209 13.72 1.18 -14.16
CA ARG A 209 14.36 0.99 -15.46
C ARG A 209 14.99 -0.40 -15.52
N GLU A 210 14.98 -1.00 -16.70
CA GLU A 210 15.73 -2.21 -16.94
C GLU A 210 17.23 -1.87 -17.00
N THR A 211 18.05 -2.74 -16.45
CA THR A 211 19.48 -2.56 -16.38
C THR A 211 20.22 -3.89 -16.59
N VAL A 212 21.48 -3.82 -16.93
CA VAL A 212 22.43 -4.91 -17.03
C VAL A 212 23.67 -4.56 -16.22
N ARG A 213 24.52 -5.56 -15.96
CA ARG A 213 25.72 -5.43 -15.13
C ARG A 213 26.58 -4.22 -15.51
N GLU A 214 26.82 -4.01 -16.81
CA GLU A 214 27.68 -2.97 -17.34
C GLU A 214 27.08 -1.56 -17.19
N ALA A 215 25.78 -1.46 -17.05
CA ALA A 215 25.05 -0.19 -16.92
C ALA A 215 24.92 0.31 -15.47
N LEU A 216 25.25 -0.53 -14.47
CA LEU A 216 25.13 -0.17 -13.05
C LEU A 216 26.03 0.99 -12.59
N PRO A 217 27.26 1.18 -13.08
CA PRO A 217 28.13 2.28 -12.61
C PRO A 217 27.67 3.67 -13.00
N ALA A 218 26.81 3.78 -14.01
CA ALA A 218 26.29 5.06 -14.52
C ALA A 218 24.99 5.50 -13.81
N ALA A 219 24.62 4.84 -12.72
CA ALA A 219 23.36 5.06 -12.02
C ALA A 219 23.49 6.02 -10.84
#